data_3fa812cf1c1dc7b3cbd00f727ab7c556
#
_entry.id   3fa812cf1c1dc7b3cbd00f727ab7c556
#
_cell.length_a   1.000
_cell.length_b   1.000
_cell.length_c   1.000
_cell.angle_alpha   90.00
_cell.angle_beta   90.00
_cell.angle_gamma   90.00
#
_symmetry.space_group_name_H-M   'P 1'
#
loop_
_entity.id
_entity.type
_entity.pdbx_description
1 polymer ?
#
loop_
_entity_poly.entity_id
_entity_poly.type
_entity_poly.pdbx_seq_one_letter_code
_entity_poly.pdbx_strand_id
1 'polypeptide(L)'
;MMRVLSERHKRAEGAKVEAEAARVAVREKLHTYNETVKKTRSQIFVEQEAERRRTLDARQATINTARATAQSTIQEAKRTLAAEVKAVEAELQQSSGVLADNIAEAILAGIPGEPGSSQERGIR
;
A
#
# COMPACT_ATOMS: atom_id res chain seq x y z
N MET A 1 -64.51 -63.42 -16.50
CA MET A 1 -63.20 -63.53 -15.84
C MET A 1 -62.04 -62.99 -16.67
N MET A 2 -62.01 -63.16 -17.97
CA MET A 2 -60.90 -62.68 -18.86
C MET A 2 -60.78 -61.14 -18.95
N ARG A 3 -61.89 -60.36 -18.87
CA ARG A 3 -61.83 -58.88 -18.90
C ARG A 3 -61.11 -58.26 -17.71
N VAL A 4 -61.31 -58.80 -16.51
CA VAL A 4 -60.66 -58.29 -15.29
C VAL A 4 -59.18 -58.54 -15.28
N LEU A 5 -58.71 -59.66 -15.76
CA LEU A 5 -57.30 -59.97 -15.89
C LEU A 5 -56.58 -59.10 -16.94
N SER A 6 -57.26 -58.84 -18.05
CA SER A 6 -56.72 -57.98 -19.12
C SER A 6 -56.65 -56.52 -18.66
N GLU A 7 -57.65 -56.02 -17.90
CA GLU A 7 -57.61 -54.66 -17.33
C GLU A 7 -56.52 -54.51 -16.25
N ARG A 8 -56.33 -55.54 -15.42
CA ARG A 8 -55.24 -55.54 -14.44
C ARG A 8 -53.90 -55.55 -15.10
N HIS A 9 -53.72 -56.29 -16.18
CA HIS A 9 -52.51 -56.38 -16.97
C HIS A 9 -52.19 -55.04 -17.64
N LYS A 10 -53.20 -54.39 -18.26
CA LYS A 10 -53.04 -53.06 -18.87
C LYS A 10 -52.70 -51.99 -17.83
N ARG A 11 -53.29 -52.04 -16.63
CA ARG A 11 -52.97 -51.11 -15.53
C ARG A 11 -51.57 -51.33 -15.01
N ALA A 12 -51.13 -52.61 -14.88
CA ALA A 12 -49.79 -52.94 -14.45
C ALA A 12 -48.75 -52.49 -15.50
N GLU A 13 -49.02 -52.66 -16.78
CA GLU A 13 -48.13 -52.18 -17.86
C GLU A 13 -48.10 -50.66 -17.95
N GLY A 14 -49.23 -50.00 -17.79
CA GLY A 14 -49.34 -48.56 -17.74
C GLY A 14 -48.54 -47.99 -16.55
N ALA A 15 -48.69 -48.59 -15.36
CA ALA A 15 -47.89 -48.22 -14.20
C ALA A 15 -46.39 -48.40 -14.36
N LYS A 16 -45.96 -49.46 -15.06
CA LYS A 16 -44.55 -49.68 -15.39
C LYS A 16 -43.99 -48.64 -16.34
N VAL A 17 -44.77 -48.24 -17.38
CA VAL A 17 -44.40 -47.20 -18.33
C VAL A 17 -44.28 -45.85 -17.63
N GLU A 18 -45.24 -45.51 -16.77
CA GLU A 18 -45.19 -44.27 -16.00
C GLU A 18 -44.01 -44.26 -15.04
N ALA A 19 -43.72 -45.38 -14.36
CA ALA A 19 -42.58 -45.50 -13.44
C ALA A 19 -41.24 -45.37 -14.21
N GLU A 20 -41.12 -45.94 -15.41
CA GLU A 20 -39.93 -45.81 -16.24
C GLU A 20 -39.75 -44.37 -16.77
N ALA A 21 -40.83 -43.72 -17.22
CA ALA A 21 -40.83 -42.33 -17.61
C ALA A 21 -40.40 -41.41 -16.43
N ALA A 22 -40.91 -41.67 -15.26
CA ALA A 22 -40.50 -40.95 -14.05
C ALA A 22 -39.03 -41.15 -13.73
N ARG A 23 -38.49 -42.38 -13.87
CA ARG A 23 -37.07 -42.66 -13.65
C ARG A 23 -36.18 -41.94 -14.67
N VAL A 24 -36.59 -41.90 -15.92
CA VAL A 24 -35.87 -41.16 -16.97
C VAL A 24 -35.83 -39.66 -16.65
N ALA A 25 -36.98 -39.10 -16.32
CA ALA A 25 -37.11 -37.69 -15.96
C ALA A 25 -36.23 -37.33 -14.72
N VAL A 26 -36.20 -38.20 -13.72
CA VAL A 26 -35.35 -38.02 -12.55
C VAL A 26 -33.86 -38.08 -12.93
N ARG A 27 -33.45 -39.02 -13.77
CA ARG A 27 -32.07 -39.12 -14.27
C ARG A 27 -31.65 -37.87 -15.04
N GLU A 28 -32.48 -37.37 -15.91
CA GLU A 28 -32.21 -36.14 -16.68
C GLU A 28 -32.10 -34.93 -15.76
N LYS A 29 -32.99 -34.79 -14.79
CA LYS A 29 -32.93 -33.72 -13.78
C LYS A 29 -31.62 -33.82 -12.94
N LEU A 30 -31.25 -35.05 -12.56
CA LEU A 30 -30.05 -35.29 -11.79
C LEU A 30 -28.79 -34.95 -12.62
N HIS A 31 -28.79 -35.33 -13.90
CA HIS A 31 -27.71 -34.99 -14.82
C HIS A 31 -27.58 -33.47 -14.98
N THR A 32 -28.68 -32.79 -15.27
CA THR A 32 -28.71 -31.32 -15.40
C THR A 32 -28.26 -30.64 -14.11
N TYR A 33 -28.71 -31.14 -12.97
CA TYR A 33 -28.28 -30.65 -11.65
C TYR A 33 -26.77 -30.79 -11.48
N ASN A 34 -26.22 -31.98 -11.73
CA ASN A 34 -24.78 -32.24 -11.62
C ASN A 34 -23.96 -31.36 -12.54
N GLU A 35 -24.40 -31.17 -13.79
CA GLU A 35 -23.74 -30.28 -14.75
C GLU A 35 -23.80 -28.82 -14.28
N THR A 36 -24.94 -28.39 -13.76
CA THR A 36 -25.08 -27.04 -13.20
C THR A 36 -24.16 -26.83 -11.99
N VAL A 37 -24.11 -27.82 -11.10
CA VAL A 37 -23.20 -27.75 -9.91
C VAL A 37 -21.73 -27.69 -10.36
N LYS A 38 -21.32 -28.52 -11.31
CA LYS A 38 -19.95 -28.48 -11.86
C LYS A 38 -19.64 -27.12 -12.48
N LYS A 39 -20.53 -26.60 -13.31
CA LYS A 39 -20.38 -25.29 -13.94
C LYS A 39 -20.28 -24.16 -12.91
N THR A 40 -21.16 -24.16 -11.92
CA THR A 40 -21.16 -23.17 -10.85
C THR A 40 -19.87 -23.22 -10.03
N ARG A 41 -19.40 -24.43 -9.68
CA ARG A 41 -18.11 -24.59 -8.97
C ARG A 41 -16.94 -24.06 -9.79
N SER A 42 -16.91 -24.35 -11.08
CA SER A 42 -15.88 -23.84 -11.99
C SER A 42 -15.92 -22.31 -12.08
N GLN A 43 -17.12 -21.72 -12.17
CA GLN A 43 -17.29 -20.28 -12.18
C GLN A 43 -16.79 -19.62 -10.88
N ILE A 44 -17.19 -20.19 -9.73
CA ILE A 44 -16.74 -19.71 -8.43
C ILE A 44 -15.22 -19.76 -8.33
N PHE A 45 -14.59 -20.83 -8.79
CA PHE A 45 -13.14 -20.94 -8.77
C PHE A 45 -12.45 -19.87 -9.64
N VAL A 46 -12.97 -19.63 -10.84
CA VAL A 46 -12.45 -18.59 -11.74
C VAL A 46 -12.63 -17.21 -11.12
N GLU A 47 -13.78 -16.93 -10.54
CA GLU A 47 -14.05 -15.66 -9.86
C GLU A 47 -13.13 -15.45 -8.65
N GLN A 48 -12.94 -16.48 -7.82
CA GLN A 48 -12.04 -16.41 -6.68
C GLN A 48 -10.59 -16.14 -7.11
N GLU A 49 -10.13 -16.79 -8.17
CA GLU A 49 -8.78 -16.57 -8.69
C GLU A 49 -8.64 -15.16 -9.29
N ALA A 50 -9.67 -14.66 -9.98
CA ALA A 50 -9.70 -13.29 -10.48
C ALA A 50 -9.66 -12.25 -9.34
N GLU A 51 -10.44 -12.45 -8.30
CA GLU A 51 -10.44 -11.58 -7.12
C GLU A 51 -9.10 -11.62 -6.36
N ARG A 52 -8.52 -12.82 -6.25
CA ARG A 52 -7.19 -12.96 -5.66
C ARG A 52 -6.13 -12.17 -6.43
N ARG A 53 -6.14 -12.27 -7.76
CA ARG A 53 -5.22 -11.49 -8.61
C ARG A 53 -5.44 -9.98 -8.45
N ARG A 54 -6.69 -9.52 -8.49
CA ARG A 54 -7.03 -8.11 -8.26
C ARG A 54 -6.52 -7.60 -6.91
N THR A 55 -6.68 -8.41 -5.87
CA THR A 55 -6.21 -8.05 -4.52
C THR A 55 -4.69 -7.95 -4.47
N LEU A 56 -3.98 -8.88 -5.11
CA LEU A 56 -2.52 -8.85 -5.20
C LEU A 56 -2.02 -7.63 -5.98
N ASP A 57 -2.66 -7.33 -7.12
CA ASP A 57 -2.32 -6.17 -7.95
C ASP A 57 -2.59 -4.85 -7.21
N ALA A 58 -3.73 -4.74 -6.54
CA ALA A 58 -4.07 -3.58 -5.71
C ALA A 58 -3.07 -3.39 -4.57
N ARG A 59 -2.68 -4.48 -3.91
CA ARG A 59 -1.66 -4.46 -2.86
C ARG A 59 -0.31 -3.99 -3.42
N GLN A 60 0.10 -4.51 -4.57
CA GLN A 60 1.35 -4.12 -5.20
C GLN A 60 1.34 -2.64 -5.62
N ALA A 61 0.22 -2.17 -6.19
CA ALA A 61 0.04 -0.76 -6.51
C ALA A 61 0.13 0.14 -5.27
N THR A 62 -0.51 -0.25 -4.16
CA THR A 62 -0.43 0.47 -2.89
C THR A 62 1.01 0.56 -2.36
N ILE A 63 1.75 -0.55 -2.40
CA ILE A 63 3.15 -0.60 -1.98
C ILE A 63 4.01 0.32 -2.87
N ASN A 64 3.81 0.27 -4.18
CA ASN A 64 4.55 1.11 -5.11
C ASN A 64 4.27 2.60 -4.90
N THR A 65 3.01 2.96 -4.68
CA THR A 65 2.61 4.34 -4.36
C THR A 65 3.23 4.80 -3.05
N ALA A 66 3.17 3.98 -2.01
CA ALA A 66 3.78 4.30 -0.72
C ALA A 66 5.30 4.49 -0.82
N ARG A 67 5.99 3.66 -1.60
CA ARG A 67 7.42 3.81 -1.86
C ARG A 67 7.74 5.09 -2.61
N ALA A 68 6.97 5.40 -3.65
CA ALA A 68 7.15 6.64 -4.43
C ALA A 68 6.93 7.87 -3.55
N THR A 69 5.89 7.88 -2.73
CA THR A 69 5.63 8.97 -1.79
C THR A 69 6.76 9.12 -0.75
N ALA A 70 7.22 8.01 -0.19
CA ALA A 70 8.34 8.04 0.75
C ALA A 70 9.62 8.58 0.12
N GLN A 71 9.94 8.17 -1.12
CA GLN A 71 11.09 8.69 -1.86
C GLN A 71 10.97 10.19 -2.15
N SER A 72 9.78 10.65 -2.55
CA SER A 72 9.51 12.07 -2.77
C SER A 72 9.72 12.87 -1.49
N THR A 73 9.16 12.41 -0.39
CA THR A 73 9.31 13.05 0.93
C THR A 73 10.78 13.12 1.37
N ILE A 74 11.53 12.03 1.17
CA ILE A 74 12.98 12.03 1.48
C ILE A 74 13.74 13.02 0.61
N GLN A 75 13.43 13.10 -0.68
CA GLN A 75 14.08 14.05 -1.58
C GLN A 75 13.75 15.50 -1.23
N GLU A 76 12.51 15.79 -0.88
CA GLU A 76 12.10 17.10 -0.41
C GLU A 76 12.81 17.48 0.88
N ALA A 77 12.85 16.57 1.86
CA ALA A 77 13.58 16.78 3.10
C ALA A 77 15.08 17.03 2.87
N LYS A 78 15.71 16.29 1.96
CA LYS A 78 17.11 16.52 1.58
C LYS A 78 17.33 17.89 0.92
N ARG A 79 16.41 18.33 0.06
CA ARG A 79 16.49 19.65 -0.56
C ARG A 79 16.32 20.77 0.47
N THR A 80 15.35 20.63 1.35
CA THR A 80 15.12 21.59 2.44
C THR A 80 16.36 21.66 3.35
N LEU A 81 16.88 20.52 3.76
CA LEU A 81 18.08 20.44 4.60
C LEU A 81 19.29 21.05 3.90
N ALA A 82 19.51 20.79 2.62
CA ALA A 82 20.60 21.39 1.85
C ALA A 82 20.46 22.92 1.75
N ALA A 83 19.23 23.42 1.60
CA ALA A 83 18.96 24.84 1.57
C ALA A 83 19.22 25.49 2.95
N GLU A 84 18.80 24.85 4.04
CA GLU A 84 19.05 25.29 5.40
C GLU A 84 20.56 25.31 5.73
N VAL A 85 21.27 24.25 5.34
CA VAL A 85 22.74 24.20 5.52
C VAL A 85 23.41 25.35 4.80
N LYS A 86 23.06 25.62 3.55
CA LYS A 86 23.61 26.77 2.81
C LYS A 86 23.27 28.11 3.46
N ALA A 87 22.05 28.28 3.96
CA ALA A 87 21.63 29.49 4.66
C ALA A 87 22.45 29.69 5.94
N VAL A 88 22.62 28.63 6.72
CA VAL A 88 23.44 28.66 7.95
C VAL A 88 24.92 28.92 7.63
N GLU A 89 25.46 28.31 6.58
CA GLU A 89 26.84 28.57 6.14
C GLU A 89 27.02 30.05 5.73
N ALA A 90 26.07 30.60 4.98
CA ALA A 90 26.11 32.02 4.61
C ALA A 90 26.00 32.95 5.83
N GLU A 91 25.12 32.65 6.76
CA GLU A 91 24.99 33.37 8.01
C GLU A 91 26.23 33.28 8.87
N LEU A 92 26.83 32.11 8.98
CA LEU A 92 28.13 31.90 9.69
C LEU A 92 29.24 32.68 9.04
N GLN A 93 29.35 32.69 7.71
CA GLN A 93 30.37 33.48 7.02
C GLN A 93 30.19 34.98 7.26
N GLN A 94 28.95 35.45 7.21
CA GLN A 94 28.62 36.85 7.47
C GLN A 94 28.93 37.21 8.93
N SER A 95 28.51 36.42 9.89
CA SER A 95 28.81 36.61 11.30
C SER A 95 30.30 36.52 11.62
N SER A 96 30.99 35.59 10.99
CA SER A 96 32.44 35.44 11.10
C SER A 96 33.18 36.65 10.52
N GLY A 97 32.71 37.19 9.38
CA GLY A 97 33.25 38.42 8.80
C GLY A 97 33.06 39.62 9.70
N VAL A 98 31.86 39.80 10.22
CA VAL A 98 31.54 40.90 11.19
C VAL A 98 32.34 40.77 12.47
N LEU A 99 32.47 39.53 12.99
CA LEU A 99 33.29 39.27 14.18
C LEU A 99 34.77 39.54 13.93
N ALA A 100 35.30 39.14 12.79
CA ALA A 100 36.66 39.44 12.38
C ALA A 100 36.96 40.95 12.28
N ASP A 101 36.00 41.69 11.65
CA ASP A 101 36.10 43.14 11.57
C ASP A 101 36.05 43.80 12.95
N ASN A 102 35.16 43.35 13.82
CA ASN A 102 35.08 43.86 15.20
C ASN A 102 36.36 43.57 16.00
N ILE A 103 36.93 42.40 15.85
CA ILE A 103 38.20 42.05 16.49
C ILE A 103 39.35 42.92 15.93
N ALA A 104 39.41 43.12 14.62
CA ALA A 104 40.38 43.97 14.00
C ALA A 104 40.27 45.42 14.44
N GLU A 105 39.06 45.97 14.50
CA GLU A 105 38.79 47.30 15.03
C GLU A 105 39.19 47.42 16.54
N ALA A 106 38.86 46.43 17.35
CA ALA A 106 39.23 46.39 18.74
C ALA A 106 40.72 46.33 18.94
N ILE A 107 41.43 45.56 18.15
CA ILE A 107 42.88 45.52 18.18
C ILE A 107 43.49 46.84 17.75
N LEU A 108 43.01 47.44 16.65
CA LEU A 108 43.47 48.71 16.18
C LEU A 108 43.14 49.86 17.14
N ALA A 109 42.00 49.84 17.79
CA ALA A 109 41.63 50.82 18.79
C ALA A 109 42.32 50.60 20.13
N GLY A 110 42.65 49.34 20.45
CA GLY A 110 43.31 49.03 21.75
C GLY A 110 44.81 49.23 21.77
N ILE A 111 45.47 49.19 20.60
CA ILE A 111 46.90 49.35 20.49
C ILE A 111 47.37 50.75 20.90
N PRO A 112 46.71 51.88 20.55
CA PRO A 112 47.16 53.19 21.00
C PRO A 112 46.69 53.54 22.40
N GLY A 113 45.78 52.81 22.99
CA GLY A 113 45.13 53.15 24.25
C GLY A 113 45.81 52.64 25.50
N GLU A 114 46.82 51.85 25.41
CA GLU A 114 47.52 51.31 26.55
C GLU A 114 49.03 51.54 26.50
N PRO A 115 49.51 52.74 26.59
CA PRO A 115 50.83 52.93 27.15
C PRO A 115 50.65 52.77 28.65
N GLY A 116 51.06 51.63 29.14
CA GLY A 116 51.19 51.35 30.50
C GLY A 116 50.81 52.47 31.47
N SER A 117 49.71 52.30 32.06
CA SER A 117 49.57 52.67 33.43
C SER A 117 50.42 51.68 34.24
N SER A 118 51.64 51.51 33.85
CA SER A 118 52.67 51.19 34.77
C SER A 118 52.66 52.33 35.79
N GLN A 119 51.77 52.22 36.67
CA GLN A 119 51.83 52.97 37.87
C GLN A 119 53.10 52.57 38.55
N GLU A 120 54.10 53.30 38.22
CA GLU A 120 55.05 53.63 39.25
C GLU A 120 54.30 54.37 40.33
N ARG A 121 53.61 53.71 41.13
CA ARG A 121 53.36 54.21 42.47
C ARG A 121 54.54 53.81 43.24
N GLY A 122 55.37 54.81 43.38
CA GLY A 122 56.52 54.79 44.23
C GLY A 122 56.18 54.18 45.56
N ILE A 123 56.86 53.18 45.83
CA ILE A 123 57.03 52.61 47.14
C ILE A 123 57.76 53.65 47.97
N ARG A 124 57.05 54.10 48.95
CA ARG A 124 57.66 54.65 50.12
C ARG A 124 57.21 53.91 51.34
#